data_96c737d4388010e2da6dfec158b2cba5
#
_entry.id   96c737d4388010e2da6dfec158b2cba5
#
_cell.length_a   1.000
_cell.length_b   1.000
_cell.length_c   1.000
_cell.angle_alpha   90.00
_cell.angle_beta   90.00
_cell.angle_gamma   90.00
#
_symmetry.space_group_name_H-M   'P 1'
#
loop_
_entity.id
_entity.type
_entity.pdbx_description
1 polymer ?
#
loop_
_entity_poly.entity_id
_entity_poly.type
_entity_poly.pdbx_seq_one_letter_code
_entity_poly.pdbx_strand_id
1 'polypeptide(L)'
;MLLLSAVLVATGHSPVPAAEPSLAITWDGQSERYSAARLLARQDLASISLPYDVSYRRSATYRAVPLLALLGGNRDSRFDTLEARATDGFIAQIPLTLVKQGARGGAVAWLAIEDPAKPWEALPHQGKSAGPFYLVWENPERSNIRTEQWPHWLVSLRLVESPLHRWPQLEWPPGQTVDATAARAGQRVFLSFCLPCHRLNGGGASDTGPDLGQPMSATDYLTEPGLRALIRNPRAVRTWPNQTMEGFGSKSLPDTDIDDLLVYLRAMARKQPDGK
;
A
#
# COMPACT_ATOMS: atom_id res chain seq x y z
N MET A 1 55.98 20.79 -44.04
CA MET A 1 54.89 21.22 -43.14
C MET A 1 53.70 20.34 -43.49
N LEU A 2 53.53 19.26 -42.76
CA LEU A 2 52.37 18.34 -42.91
C LEU A 2 51.27 18.77 -41.92
N LEU A 3 50.11 19.13 -42.44
CA LEU A 3 48.90 19.40 -41.67
C LEU A 3 48.17 18.08 -41.42
N LEU A 4 48.17 17.65 -40.15
CA LEU A 4 47.32 16.52 -39.73
C LEU A 4 45.90 17.07 -39.43
N SER A 5 44.92 16.70 -40.25
CA SER A 5 43.51 16.98 -39.98
C SER A 5 42.95 15.89 -39.07
N ALA A 6 42.61 16.24 -37.82
CA ALA A 6 41.92 15.35 -36.88
C ALA A 6 40.43 15.34 -37.21
N VAL A 7 39.93 14.15 -37.63
CA VAL A 7 38.48 13.91 -37.79
C VAL A 7 37.89 13.57 -36.42
N LEU A 8 37.07 14.46 -35.87
CA LEU A 8 36.25 14.18 -34.66
C LEU A 8 35.07 13.32 -35.08
N VAL A 9 35.06 12.03 -34.71
CA VAL A 9 33.89 11.15 -34.82
C VAL A 9 33.01 11.40 -33.59
N ALA A 10 31.92 12.12 -33.79
CA ALA A 10 30.88 12.29 -32.75
C ALA A 10 30.06 10.98 -32.63
N THR A 11 30.29 10.20 -31.59
CA THR A 11 29.47 9.05 -31.25
C THR A 11 28.14 9.54 -30.69
N GLY A 12 27.13 9.65 -31.54
CA GLY A 12 25.77 9.95 -31.13
C GLY A 12 25.19 8.81 -30.27
N HIS A 13 25.12 9.01 -28.95
CA HIS A 13 24.32 8.15 -28.09
C HIS A 13 22.86 8.57 -28.29
N SER A 14 22.10 7.75 -29.02
CA SER A 14 20.63 7.86 -29.02
C SER A 14 20.14 7.53 -27.61
N PRO A 15 19.31 8.38 -26.97
CA PRO A 15 18.74 8.06 -25.67
C PRO A 15 17.89 6.79 -25.83
N VAL A 16 18.17 5.77 -25.02
CA VAL A 16 17.32 4.60 -24.89
C VAL A 16 15.96 5.10 -24.39
N PRO A 17 14.86 4.86 -25.11
CA PRO A 17 13.55 5.28 -24.66
C PRO A 17 13.28 4.65 -23.29
N ALA A 18 12.88 5.47 -22.31
CA ALA A 18 12.47 4.97 -21.01
C ALA A 18 11.35 3.94 -21.21
N ALA A 19 11.50 2.77 -20.57
CA ALA A 19 10.51 1.72 -20.71
C ALA A 19 9.13 2.25 -20.29
N GLU A 20 8.10 1.99 -21.11
CA GLU A 20 6.74 2.41 -20.80
C GLU A 20 6.30 1.81 -19.47
N PRO A 21 5.75 2.62 -18.54
CA PRO A 21 5.26 2.13 -17.25
C PRO A 21 4.26 1.00 -17.44
N SER A 22 4.44 -0.10 -16.75
CA SER A 22 3.56 -1.27 -16.84
C SER A 22 3.18 -1.81 -15.47
N LEU A 23 1.94 -2.29 -15.35
CA LEU A 23 1.40 -2.96 -14.17
C LEU A 23 1.44 -4.48 -14.40
N ALA A 24 2.11 -5.22 -13.53
CA ALA A 24 2.06 -6.67 -13.51
C ALA A 24 0.86 -7.13 -12.67
N ILE A 25 0.01 -8.00 -13.23
CA ILE A 25 -1.11 -8.60 -12.50
C ILE A 25 -0.90 -10.11 -12.47
N THR A 26 -0.93 -10.70 -11.26
CA THR A 26 -0.71 -12.14 -11.06
C THR A 26 -1.87 -12.74 -10.28
N TRP A 27 -2.47 -13.78 -10.86
CA TRP A 27 -3.56 -14.57 -10.26
C TRP A 27 -3.41 -16.05 -10.61
N ASP A 28 -3.66 -16.93 -9.68
CA ASP A 28 -3.66 -18.40 -9.86
C ASP A 28 -2.48 -18.95 -10.70
N GLY A 29 -1.28 -18.39 -10.46
CA GLY A 29 -0.04 -18.79 -11.17
C GLY A 29 0.14 -18.18 -12.56
N GLN A 30 -0.85 -17.44 -13.07
CA GLN A 30 -0.73 -16.66 -14.31
C GLN A 30 -0.25 -15.23 -13.99
N SER A 31 0.54 -14.65 -14.89
CA SER A 31 1.00 -13.28 -14.76
C SER A 31 0.88 -12.57 -16.11
N GLU A 32 0.33 -11.39 -16.10
CA GLU A 32 0.16 -10.55 -17.29
C GLU A 32 0.64 -9.12 -17.00
N ARG A 33 1.22 -8.47 -18.01
CA ARG A 33 1.63 -7.07 -17.95
C ARG A 33 0.71 -6.19 -18.78
N TYR A 34 0.33 -5.06 -18.21
CA TYR A 34 -0.54 -4.08 -18.84
C TYR A 34 0.17 -2.74 -18.89
N SER A 35 0.32 -2.16 -20.10
CA SER A 35 0.66 -0.75 -20.24
C SER A 35 -0.56 0.14 -19.95
N ALA A 36 -0.34 1.42 -19.68
CA ALA A 36 -1.42 2.39 -19.56
C ALA A 36 -2.28 2.43 -20.82
N ALA A 37 -1.65 2.44 -22.00
CA ALA A 37 -2.35 2.45 -23.28
C ALA A 37 -3.28 1.23 -23.44
N ARG A 38 -2.81 0.03 -23.08
CA ARG A 38 -3.62 -1.20 -23.14
C ARG A 38 -4.82 -1.16 -22.21
N LEU A 39 -4.66 -0.62 -20.99
CA LEU A 39 -5.76 -0.48 -20.04
C LEU A 39 -6.75 0.60 -20.47
N LEU A 40 -6.27 1.71 -21.03
CA LEU A 40 -7.11 2.79 -21.53
C LEU A 40 -7.91 2.39 -22.80
N ALA A 41 -7.52 1.34 -23.51
CA ALA A 41 -8.22 0.80 -24.67
C ALA A 41 -9.27 -0.29 -24.32
N ARG A 42 -9.45 -0.63 -23.05
CA ARG A 42 -10.41 -1.66 -22.64
C ARG A 42 -11.86 -1.22 -22.85
N GLN A 43 -12.73 -2.18 -23.18
CA GLN A 43 -14.17 -1.92 -23.38
C GLN A 43 -14.91 -1.61 -22.07
N ASP A 44 -14.40 -2.08 -20.92
CA ASP A 44 -14.95 -1.82 -19.59
C ASP A 44 -14.32 -0.59 -18.91
N LEU A 45 -13.56 0.22 -19.66
CA LEU A 45 -13.05 1.50 -19.18
C LEU A 45 -14.21 2.46 -18.93
N ALA A 46 -14.24 3.05 -17.74
CA ALA A 46 -15.25 4.03 -17.34
C ALA A 46 -14.60 5.35 -16.90
N SER A 47 -15.38 6.41 -16.90
CA SER A 47 -15.06 7.65 -16.21
C SER A 47 -15.82 7.65 -14.89
N ILE A 48 -15.08 7.64 -13.78
CA ILE A 48 -15.64 7.62 -12.42
C ILE A 48 -15.34 8.94 -11.72
N SER A 49 -16.28 9.43 -10.90
CA SER A 49 -16.11 10.65 -10.11
C SER A 49 -16.21 10.33 -8.64
N LEU A 50 -15.17 10.65 -7.90
CA LEU A 50 -15.08 10.46 -6.46
C LEU A 50 -15.37 11.79 -5.76
N PRO A 51 -16.33 11.87 -4.83
CA PRO A 51 -16.59 13.06 -4.04
C PRO A 51 -15.39 13.49 -3.20
N TYR A 52 -14.59 12.51 -2.77
CA TYR A 52 -13.38 12.72 -2.02
C TYR A 52 -12.35 11.63 -2.32
N ASP A 53 -11.14 12.04 -2.68
CA ASP A 53 -9.97 11.21 -2.86
C ASP A 53 -9.03 11.40 -1.67
N VAL A 54 -8.59 10.30 -1.05
CA VAL A 54 -7.80 10.36 0.20
C VAL A 54 -6.38 10.90 -0.02
N SER A 55 -5.77 10.64 -1.18
CA SER A 55 -4.41 11.08 -1.49
C SER A 55 -4.38 12.53 -1.96
N TYR A 56 -5.34 12.92 -2.81
CA TYR A 56 -5.48 14.31 -3.29
C TYR A 56 -6.24 15.22 -2.32
N ARG A 57 -6.96 14.66 -1.34
CA ARG A 57 -7.76 15.38 -0.32
C ARG A 57 -8.83 16.31 -0.91
N ARG A 58 -9.38 15.94 -2.06
CA ARG A 58 -10.42 16.67 -2.80
C ARG A 58 -11.22 15.72 -3.68
N SER A 59 -12.26 16.23 -4.34
CA SER A 59 -12.94 15.49 -5.40
C SER A 59 -12.00 15.23 -6.57
N ALA A 60 -12.17 14.07 -7.22
CA ALA A 60 -11.38 13.68 -8.38
C ALA A 60 -12.21 12.88 -9.39
N THR A 61 -11.82 12.96 -10.65
CA THR A 61 -12.41 12.14 -11.73
C THR A 61 -11.30 11.37 -12.42
N TYR A 62 -11.52 10.07 -12.63
CA TYR A 62 -10.54 9.17 -13.21
C TYR A 62 -11.10 8.38 -14.37
N ARG A 63 -10.24 8.08 -15.35
CA ARG A 63 -10.46 6.95 -16.26
C ARG A 63 -10.02 5.69 -15.52
N ALA A 64 -10.92 4.74 -15.35
CA ALA A 64 -10.66 3.59 -14.50
C ALA A 64 -11.31 2.32 -15.06
N VAL A 65 -10.75 1.17 -14.71
CA VAL A 65 -11.30 -0.15 -15.03
C VAL A 65 -11.71 -0.86 -13.74
N PRO A 66 -12.80 -1.67 -13.74
CA PRO A 66 -13.19 -2.41 -12.56
C PRO A 66 -12.07 -3.35 -12.12
N LEU A 67 -11.56 -3.20 -10.88
CA LEU A 67 -10.44 -4.00 -10.41
C LEU A 67 -10.75 -5.50 -10.42
N LEU A 68 -11.96 -5.88 -10.02
CA LEU A 68 -12.38 -7.28 -10.00
C LEU A 68 -12.33 -7.93 -11.39
N ALA A 69 -12.62 -7.17 -12.47
CA ALA A 69 -12.55 -7.67 -13.83
C ALA A 69 -11.10 -7.97 -14.26
N LEU A 70 -10.13 -7.18 -13.78
CA LEU A 70 -8.70 -7.43 -14.01
C LEU A 70 -8.17 -8.66 -13.27
N LEU A 71 -8.79 -9.01 -12.13
CA LEU A 71 -8.42 -10.16 -11.32
C LEU A 71 -9.15 -11.46 -11.74
N GLY A 72 -9.76 -11.48 -12.93
CA GLY A 72 -10.46 -12.65 -13.45
C GLY A 72 -11.91 -12.82 -12.97
N GLY A 73 -12.50 -11.77 -12.39
CA GLY A 73 -13.87 -11.76 -11.92
C GLY A 73 -14.08 -12.48 -10.59
N ASN A 74 -15.29 -13.02 -10.38
CA ASN A 74 -15.68 -13.74 -9.15
C ASN A 74 -15.21 -15.20 -9.11
N ARG A 75 -14.12 -15.56 -9.75
CA ARG A 75 -13.60 -16.92 -9.71
C ARG A 75 -13.26 -17.32 -8.28
N ASP A 76 -13.53 -18.58 -7.95
CA ASP A 76 -13.05 -19.15 -6.70
C ASP A 76 -11.52 -19.23 -6.77
N SER A 77 -10.88 -18.49 -5.89
CA SER A 77 -9.43 -18.51 -5.73
C SER A 77 -9.11 -19.07 -4.35
N ARG A 78 -8.05 -19.86 -4.26
CA ARG A 78 -7.47 -20.27 -2.98
C ARG A 78 -6.87 -19.08 -2.22
N PHE A 79 -6.67 -17.97 -2.89
CA PHE A 79 -6.13 -16.74 -2.34
C PHE A 79 -7.24 -15.83 -1.82
N ASP A 80 -7.01 -15.20 -0.71
CA ASP A 80 -7.97 -14.35 0.01
C ASP A 80 -7.54 -12.89 0.13
N THR A 81 -6.34 -12.57 -0.39
CA THR A 81 -5.74 -11.24 -0.25
C THR A 81 -5.20 -10.74 -1.60
N LEU A 82 -5.45 -9.48 -1.89
CA LEU A 82 -4.79 -8.72 -2.95
C LEU A 82 -3.59 -7.99 -2.36
N GLU A 83 -2.39 -8.40 -2.75
CA GLU A 83 -1.15 -7.67 -2.49
C GLU A 83 -0.95 -6.64 -3.60
N ALA A 84 -0.93 -5.35 -3.24
CA ALA A 84 -0.71 -4.23 -4.15
C ALA A 84 0.62 -3.55 -3.80
N ARG A 85 1.59 -3.59 -4.73
CA ARG A 85 2.93 -3.04 -4.56
C ARG A 85 3.10 -1.74 -5.33
N ALA A 86 3.69 -0.75 -4.69
CA ALA A 86 4.05 0.54 -5.27
C ALA A 86 5.58 0.65 -5.50
N THR A 87 5.97 1.65 -6.28
CA THR A 87 7.40 1.91 -6.62
C THR A 87 8.23 2.38 -5.43
N ASP A 88 7.60 2.94 -4.40
CA ASP A 88 8.24 3.48 -3.19
C ASP A 88 8.42 2.42 -2.08
N GLY A 89 8.06 1.17 -2.36
CA GLY A 89 8.16 0.06 -1.42
C GLY A 89 6.90 -0.17 -0.56
N PHE A 90 5.87 0.68 -0.68
CA PHE A 90 4.58 0.46 -0.03
C PHE A 90 3.90 -0.81 -0.57
N ILE A 91 3.38 -1.66 0.33
CA ILE A 91 2.77 -2.94 -0.04
C ILE A 91 1.46 -3.16 0.72
N ALA A 92 0.36 -2.70 0.14
CA ALA A 92 -0.96 -2.92 0.74
C ALA A 92 -1.38 -4.40 0.67
N GLN A 93 -1.96 -4.88 1.77
CA GLN A 93 -2.55 -6.21 1.89
C GLN A 93 -4.08 -6.04 2.02
N ILE A 94 -4.79 -6.13 0.92
CA ILE A 94 -6.22 -5.83 0.85
C ILE A 94 -7.00 -7.13 0.85
N PRO A 95 -7.86 -7.41 1.86
CA PRO A 95 -8.74 -8.59 1.84
C PRO A 95 -9.55 -8.64 0.54
N LEU A 96 -9.51 -9.77 -0.17
CA LEU A 96 -10.20 -9.92 -1.44
C LEU A 96 -11.74 -9.80 -1.27
N THR A 97 -12.23 -10.09 -0.07
CA THR A 97 -13.63 -9.86 0.30
C THR A 97 -14.04 -8.40 0.14
N LEU A 98 -13.17 -7.42 0.42
CA LEU A 98 -13.46 -6.01 0.20
C LEU A 98 -13.60 -5.70 -1.30
N VAL A 99 -12.70 -6.22 -2.13
CA VAL A 99 -12.75 -6.04 -3.60
C VAL A 99 -14.03 -6.62 -4.19
N LYS A 100 -14.54 -7.71 -3.62
CA LYS A 100 -15.78 -8.40 -4.06
C LYS A 100 -17.07 -7.74 -3.55
N GLN A 101 -17.00 -6.81 -2.60
CA GLN A 101 -18.21 -6.22 -1.99
C GLN A 101 -18.98 -5.30 -2.93
N GLY A 102 -18.35 -4.72 -3.94
CA GLY A 102 -19.02 -3.86 -4.93
C GLY A 102 -20.24 -4.55 -5.58
N ALA A 103 -20.13 -5.82 -5.90
CA ALA A 103 -21.24 -6.62 -6.46
C ALA A 103 -22.42 -6.83 -5.48
N ARG A 104 -22.25 -6.50 -4.20
CA ARG A 104 -23.25 -6.65 -3.13
C ARG A 104 -23.67 -5.29 -2.53
N GLY A 105 -23.43 -4.18 -3.25
CA GLY A 105 -23.77 -2.84 -2.80
C GLY A 105 -22.77 -2.20 -1.81
N GLY A 106 -21.60 -2.81 -1.58
CA GLY A 106 -20.50 -2.25 -0.83
C GLY A 106 -19.65 -1.28 -1.67
N ALA A 107 -18.44 -0.97 -1.18
CA ALA A 107 -17.47 -0.18 -1.90
C ALA A 107 -17.02 -0.88 -3.19
N VAL A 108 -16.82 -0.10 -4.26
CA VAL A 108 -16.36 -0.62 -5.56
C VAL A 108 -14.91 -0.24 -5.77
N ALA A 109 -14.06 -1.25 -5.96
CA ALA A 109 -12.64 -1.08 -6.24
C ALA A 109 -12.40 -0.83 -7.74
N TRP A 110 -11.65 0.21 -8.06
CA TRP A 110 -11.26 0.59 -9.40
C TRP A 110 -9.74 0.73 -9.53
N LEU A 111 -9.20 0.35 -10.67
CA LEU A 111 -7.87 0.75 -11.06
C LEU A 111 -7.97 2.00 -11.93
N ALA A 112 -7.57 3.15 -11.39
CA ALA A 112 -7.46 4.39 -12.12
C ALA A 112 -6.16 4.40 -12.93
N ILE A 113 -6.23 4.87 -14.20
CA ILE A 113 -5.13 4.90 -15.14
C ILE A 113 -4.87 6.35 -15.55
N GLU A 114 -3.66 6.81 -15.32
CA GLU A 114 -3.21 8.11 -15.80
C GLU A 114 -2.95 8.04 -17.31
N ASP A 115 -3.57 8.97 -18.05
CA ASP A 115 -3.29 9.14 -19.47
C ASP A 115 -2.01 9.96 -19.62
N PRO A 116 -0.94 9.43 -20.22
CA PRO A 116 0.30 10.18 -20.42
C PRO A 116 0.13 11.50 -21.18
N ALA A 117 -0.92 11.61 -22.02
CA ALA A 117 -1.26 12.84 -22.73
C ALA A 117 -2.00 13.87 -21.86
N LYS A 118 -2.53 13.43 -20.70
CA LYS A 118 -3.26 14.27 -19.73
C LYS A 118 -2.89 13.85 -18.31
N PRO A 119 -1.66 14.10 -17.88
CA PRO A 119 -1.19 13.69 -16.55
C PRO A 119 -2.03 14.36 -15.46
N TRP A 120 -2.19 13.63 -14.35
CA TRP A 120 -2.87 14.17 -13.17
C TRP A 120 -1.98 15.22 -12.49
N GLU A 121 -2.59 16.06 -11.67
CA GLU A 121 -1.85 16.99 -10.83
C GLU A 121 -0.93 16.24 -9.86
N ALA A 122 0.10 16.92 -9.37
CA ALA A 122 0.97 16.35 -8.34
C ALA A 122 0.20 16.14 -7.04
N LEU A 123 0.49 15.04 -6.35
CA LEU A 123 0.02 14.80 -4.98
C LEU A 123 0.52 15.90 -4.05
N PRO A 124 -0.26 16.31 -3.04
CA PRO A 124 0.18 17.25 -2.02
C PRO A 124 1.52 16.79 -1.42
N HIS A 125 2.53 17.66 -1.44
CA HIS A 125 3.87 17.44 -0.88
C HIS A 125 4.73 16.35 -1.53
N GLN A 126 4.30 15.74 -2.66
CA GLN A 126 5.03 14.65 -3.32
C GLN A 126 5.74 15.05 -4.62
N GLY A 127 5.36 16.18 -5.22
CA GLY A 127 5.97 16.68 -6.46
C GLY A 127 5.66 15.86 -7.73
N LYS A 128 4.90 14.76 -7.63
CA LYS A 128 4.45 13.91 -8.75
C LYS A 128 3.02 13.43 -8.53
N SER A 129 2.33 13.02 -9.61
CA SER A 129 0.96 12.50 -9.55
C SER A 129 0.89 11.13 -8.85
N ALA A 130 -0.32 10.65 -8.58
CA ALA A 130 -0.57 9.29 -8.10
C ALA A 130 -0.40 8.21 -9.19
N GLY A 131 -0.19 8.61 -10.43
CA GLY A 131 -0.04 7.72 -11.59
C GLY A 131 1.27 6.93 -11.66
N PRO A 132 1.40 6.09 -12.67
CA PRO A 132 0.43 5.84 -13.75
C PRO A 132 -0.77 4.99 -13.35
N PHE A 133 -0.69 4.23 -12.23
CA PHE A 133 -1.72 3.31 -11.76
C PHE A 133 -2.03 3.56 -10.29
N TYR A 134 -3.31 3.74 -9.99
CA TYR A 134 -3.79 4.08 -8.66
C TYR A 134 -5.06 3.28 -8.34
N LEU A 135 -5.08 2.58 -7.20
CA LEU A 135 -6.27 1.89 -6.72
C LEU A 135 -7.16 2.87 -5.97
N VAL A 136 -8.38 3.03 -6.43
CA VAL A 136 -9.36 3.96 -5.86
C VAL A 136 -10.68 3.25 -5.57
N TRP A 137 -11.53 3.87 -4.74
CA TRP A 137 -12.78 3.26 -4.30
C TRP A 137 -13.95 4.23 -4.45
N GLU A 138 -15.04 3.76 -5.03
CA GLU A 138 -16.35 4.41 -4.92
C GLU A 138 -17.07 3.92 -3.65
N ASN A 139 -17.74 4.84 -2.95
CA ASN A 139 -18.50 4.58 -1.72
C ASN A 139 -17.67 3.85 -0.64
N PRO A 140 -16.45 4.33 -0.32
CA PRO A 140 -15.53 3.63 0.60
C PRO A 140 -16.12 3.41 1.99
N GLU A 141 -17.02 4.29 2.44
CA GLU A 141 -17.71 4.21 3.73
C GLU A 141 -18.59 2.97 3.86
N ARG A 142 -19.13 2.45 2.75
CA ARG A 142 -20.00 1.26 2.76
C ARG A 142 -19.26 -0.02 3.14
N SER A 143 -17.94 -0.04 3.03
CA SER A 143 -17.10 -1.19 3.35
C SER A 143 -15.99 -0.84 4.33
N ASN A 144 -16.06 0.34 4.97
CA ASN A 144 -15.05 0.83 5.90
C ASN A 144 -13.62 0.75 5.30
N ILE A 145 -13.47 1.18 4.04
CA ILE A 145 -12.18 1.20 3.34
C ILE A 145 -11.27 2.21 4.02
N ARG A 146 -10.06 1.77 4.40
CA ARG A 146 -9.06 2.58 5.09
C ARG A 146 -8.16 3.31 4.09
N THR A 147 -7.49 4.38 4.53
CA THR A 147 -6.65 5.23 3.69
C THR A 147 -5.52 4.45 3.03
N GLU A 148 -4.92 3.49 3.72
CA GLU A 148 -3.83 2.63 3.22
C GLU A 148 -4.28 1.58 2.19
N GLN A 149 -5.59 1.47 1.96
CA GLN A 149 -6.16 0.62 0.91
C GLN A 149 -6.36 1.38 -0.42
N TRP A 150 -5.75 2.58 -0.54
CA TRP A 150 -5.69 3.39 -1.75
C TRP A 150 -4.23 3.52 -2.26
N PRO A 151 -3.53 2.41 -2.54
CA PRO A 151 -2.15 2.48 -2.98
C PRO A 151 -2.04 3.11 -4.37
N HIS A 152 -1.15 4.09 -4.49
CA HIS A 152 -0.78 4.75 -5.75
C HIS A 152 0.62 4.31 -6.20
N TRP A 153 1.08 4.76 -7.41
CA TRP A 153 2.34 4.35 -8.03
C TRP A 153 2.48 2.84 -8.18
N LEU A 154 1.40 2.16 -8.46
CA LEU A 154 1.37 0.71 -8.51
C LEU A 154 2.26 0.15 -9.61
N VAL A 155 2.98 -0.93 -9.29
CA VAL A 155 3.78 -1.73 -10.22
C VAL A 155 3.33 -3.17 -10.30
N SER A 156 2.67 -3.69 -9.25
CA SER A 156 2.09 -5.04 -9.31
C SER A 156 0.87 -5.21 -8.41
N LEU A 157 -0.02 -6.06 -8.87
CA LEU A 157 -1.17 -6.60 -8.15
C LEU A 157 -1.07 -8.13 -8.16
N ARG A 158 -1.14 -8.76 -6.99
CA ARG A 158 -1.03 -10.22 -6.87
C ARG A 158 -2.09 -10.77 -5.94
N LEU A 159 -2.76 -11.85 -6.36
CA LEU A 159 -3.57 -12.65 -5.43
C LEU A 159 -2.65 -13.56 -4.62
N VAL A 160 -2.75 -13.50 -3.32
CA VAL A 160 -1.90 -14.20 -2.35
C VAL A 160 -2.74 -14.70 -1.16
N GLU A 161 -2.16 -15.60 -0.38
CA GLU A 161 -2.71 -15.98 0.90
C GLU A 161 -2.66 -14.82 1.90
N SER A 162 -3.51 -14.87 2.92
CA SER A 162 -3.60 -13.82 3.95
C SER A 162 -2.25 -13.57 4.64
N PRO A 163 -2.02 -12.36 5.14
CA PRO A 163 -0.80 -12.03 5.88
C PRO A 163 -0.52 -12.97 7.04
N LEU A 164 -1.54 -13.41 7.77
CA LEU A 164 -1.39 -14.31 8.91
C LEU A 164 -0.99 -15.73 8.49
N HIS A 165 -1.46 -16.20 7.32
CA HIS A 165 -1.04 -17.47 6.77
C HIS A 165 0.41 -17.43 6.27
N ARG A 166 0.78 -16.36 5.56
CA ARG A 166 2.14 -16.15 5.02
C ARG A 166 3.18 -15.87 6.10
N TRP A 167 2.78 -15.19 7.18
CA TRP A 167 3.62 -14.77 8.29
C TRP A 167 2.98 -15.12 9.63
N PRO A 168 3.01 -16.40 10.05
CA PRO A 168 2.42 -16.85 11.33
C PRO A 168 2.97 -16.13 12.55
N GLN A 169 4.17 -15.53 12.45
CA GLN A 169 4.74 -14.71 13.50
C GLN A 169 3.92 -13.43 13.79
N LEU A 170 3.05 -12.99 12.88
CA LEU A 170 2.11 -11.89 13.10
C LEU A 170 0.85 -12.32 13.89
N GLU A 171 0.65 -13.63 14.07
CA GLU A 171 -0.51 -14.12 14.83
C GLU A 171 -0.33 -13.80 16.30
N TRP A 172 -1.39 -13.26 16.90
CA TRP A 172 -1.42 -13.02 18.34
C TRP A 172 -1.33 -14.36 19.10
N PRO A 173 -0.37 -14.53 20.04
CA PRO A 173 -0.18 -15.81 20.73
C PRO A 173 -1.34 -16.08 21.69
N PRO A 174 -1.97 -17.27 21.62
CA PRO A 174 -3.01 -17.67 22.57
C PRO A 174 -2.46 -17.79 23.99
N GLY A 175 -3.32 -17.59 24.99
CA GLY A 175 -2.98 -17.82 26.40
C GLY A 175 -2.29 -16.66 27.14
N GLN A 176 -2.11 -15.52 26.48
CA GLN A 176 -1.64 -14.31 27.19
C GLN A 176 -2.77 -13.65 27.99
N THR A 177 -2.39 -13.06 29.13
CA THR A 177 -3.30 -12.32 30.05
C THR A 177 -3.62 -10.90 29.56
N VAL A 178 -3.84 -10.75 28.26
CA VAL A 178 -4.25 -9.49 27.64
C VAL A 178 -5.69 -9.60 27.16
N ASP A 179 -6.37 -8.48 26.99
CA ASP A 179 -7.69 -8.46 26.39
C ASP A 179 -7.62 -9.02 24.95
N ALA A 180 -8.13 -10.23 24.77
CA ALA A 180 -8.11 -10.92 23.48
C ALA A 180 -8.90 -10.17 22.40
N THR A 181 -9.94 -9.44 22.78
CA THR A 181 -10.77 -8.65 21.88
C THR A 181 -9.99 -7.47 21.35
N ALA A 182 -9.37 -6.70 22.23
CA ALA A 182 -8.52 -5.57 21.90
C ALA A 182 -7.27 -6.01 21.11
N ALA A 183 -6.62 -7.12 21.50
CA ALA A 183 -5.46 -7.64 20.77
C ALA A 183 -5.80 -8.03 19.33
N ARG A 184 -6.94 -8.68 19.09
CA ARG A 184 -7.41 -9.01 17.72
C ARG A 184 -7.82 -7.77 16.93
N ALA A 185 -8.41 -6.77 17.58
CA ALA A 185 -8.72 -5.50 16.95
C ALA A 185 -7.43 -4.77 16.56
N GLY A 186 -6.44 -4.70 17.45
CA GLY A 186 -5.13 -4.13 17.20
C GLY A 186 -4.35 -4.86 16.10
N GLN A 187 -4.45 -6.20 16.02
CA GLN A 187 -3.88 -6.98 14.91
C GLN A 187 -4.47 -6.52 13.57
N ARG A 188 -5.80 -6.34 13.46
CA ARG A 188 -6.44 -5.83 12.24
C ARG A 188 -5.97 -4.42 11.90
N VAL A 189 -5.82 -3.55 12.91
CA VAL A 189 -5.26 -2.21 12.72
C VAL A 189 -3.83 -2.30 12.18
N PHE A 190 -2.97 -3.12 12.79
CA PHE A 190 -1.60 -3.34 12.33
C PHE A 190 -1.55 -3.81 10.88
N LEU A 191 -2.33 -4.83 10.53
CA LEU A 191 -2.36 -5.39 9.18
C LEU A 191 -2.81 -4.37 8.13
N SER A 192 -3.70 -3.44 8.50
CA SER A 192 -4.25 -2.44 7.57
C SER A 192 -3.37 -1.20 7.46
N PHE A 193 -2.83 -0.67 8.57
CA PHE A 193 -2.18 0.63 8.64
C PHE A 193 -0.65 0.57 8.75
N CYS A 194 -0.11 -0.48 9.35
CA CYS A 194 1.32 -0.55 9.67
C CYS A 194 2.08 -1.51 8.74
N LEU A 195 1.51 -2.69 8.47
CA LEU A 195 2.11 -3.73 7.63
C LEU A 195 2.47 -3.28 6.21
N PRO A 196 1.75 -2.32 5.58
CA PRO A 196 2.15 -1.80 4.26
C PRO A 196 3.55 -1.22 4.20
N CYS A 197 4.07 -0.71 5.33
CA CYS A 197 5.39 -0.10 5.43
C CYS A 197 6.33 -0.82 6.40
N HIS A 198 5.81 -1.50 7.42
CA HIS A 198 6.58 -2.10 8.51
C HIS A 198 6.49 -3.62 8.51
N ARG A 199 7.54 -4.25 9.04
CA ARG A 199 7.49 -5.63 9.53
C ARG A 199 7.20 -5.67 11.02
N LEU A 200 6.85 -6.86 11.52
CA LEU A 200 6.76 -7.14 12.95
C LEU A 200 7.30 -8.56 13.20
N ASN A 201 8.33 -8.67 14.02
CA ASN A 201 9.01 -9.94 14.32
C ASN A 201 9.44 -10.71 13.06
N GLY A 202 9.94 -10.02 12.05
CA GLY A 202 10.33 -10.57 10.75
C GLY A 202 9.17 -10.83 9.78
N GLY A 203 7.90 -10.66 10.21
CA GLY A 203 6.72 -10.83 9.36
C GLY A 203 6.36 -9.56 8.60
N GLY A 204 6.10 -9.70 7.31
CA GLY A 204 5.80 -8.60 6.42
C GLY A 204 6.69 -8.59 5.19
N ALA A 205 6.28 -7.86 4.15
CA ALA A 205 6.98 -7.81 2.87
C ALA A 205 7.69 -6.48 2.59
N SER A 206 7.32 -5.41 3.29
CA SER A 206 7.89 -4.07 3.07
C SER A 206 9.14 -3.84 3.91
N ASP A 207 10.07 -3.06 3.35
CA ASP A 207 11.30 -2.57 3.99
C ASP A 207 11.30 -1.04 4.10
N THR A 208 10.16 -0.38 3.84
CA THR A 208 10.04 1.09 3.86
C THR A 208 10.25 1.65 5.27
N GLY A 209 9.69 0.97 6.28
CA GLY A 209 9.88 1.28 7.69
C GLY A 209 10.63 0.17 8.44
N PRO A 210 11.12 0.45 9.67
CA PRO A 210 11.79 -0.58 10.49
C PRO A 210 10.81 -1.69 10.90
N ASP A 211 11.38 -2.86 11.27
CA ASP A 211 10.64 -3.89 11.98
C ASP A 211 10.28 -3.39 13.38
N LEU A 212 8.99 -3.46 13.74
CA LEU A 212 8.46 -2.92 15.00
C LEU A 212 8.67 -3.88 16.20
N GLY A 213 9.18 -5.09 15.94
CA GLY A 213 9.51 -6.09 16.96
C GLY A 213 10.99 -6.36 17.10
N GLN A 214 11.83 -6.01 16.11
CA GLN A 214 13.26 -6.37 16.08
C GLN A 214 14.14 -5.17 15.72
N PRO A 215 15.38 -5.07 16.31
CA PRO A 215 15.95 -5.95 17.34
C PRO A 215 15.32 -5.74 18.72
N MET A 216 14.52 -4.70 18.90
CA MET A 216 13.79 -4.34 20.13
C MET A 216 12.39 -3.87 19.74
N SER A 217 11.39 -4.27 20.51
CA SER A 217 10.02 -3.85 20.26
C SER A 217 9.85 -2.33 20.38
N ALA A 218 9.05 -1.75 19.48
CA ALA A 218 8.71 -0.33 19.52
C ALA A 218 8.07 0.07 20.88
N THR A 219 7.39 -0.86 21.56
CA THR A 219 6.80 -0.64 22.90
C THR A 219 7.80 -0.72 24.03
N ASP A 220 9.03 -1.19 23.79
CA ASP A 220 10.08 -1.28 24.80
C ASP A 220 11.01 -0.06 24.77
N TYR A 221 11.27 0.53 23.61
CA TYR A 221 12.14 1.71 23.52
C TYR A 221 11.39 3.04 23.43
N LEU A 222 10.08 3.05 23.14
CA LEU A 222 9.23 4.24 23.18
C LEU A 222 8.25 4.16 24.35
N THR A 223 8.08 5.27 25.05
CA THR A 223 6.95 5.40 25.99
C THR A 223 5.63 5.39 25.24
N GLU A 224 4.55 4.99 25.89
CA GLU A 224 3.23 5.01 25.24
C GLU A 224 2.85 6.39 24.68
N PRO A 225 2.97 7.51 25.45
CA PRO A 225 2.72 8.85 24.90
C PRO A 225 3.60 9.17 23.70
N GLY A 226 4.87 8.76 23.71
CA GLY A 226 5.81 8.95 22.60
C GLY A 226 5.40 8.20 21.35
N LEU A 227 4.97 6.94 21.52
CA LEU A 227 4.50 6.11 20.40
C LEU A 227 3.19 6.64 19.79
N ARG A 228 2.25 7.09 20.63
CA ARG A 228 1.02 7.77 20.17
C ARG A 228 1.33 9.06 19.41
N ALA A 229 2.23 9.88 19.94
CA ALA A 229 2.65 11.10 19.28
C ALA A 229 3.32 10.80 17.92
N LEU A 230 4.16 9.76 17.85
CA LEU A 230 4.81 9.31 16.61
C LEU A 230 3.77 8.85 15.58
N ILE A 231 2.77 8.07 15.97
CA ILE A 231 1.68 7.63 15.09
C ILE A 231 0.88 8.84 14.57
N ARG A 232 0.59 9.83 15.42
CA ARG A 232 -0.18 11.02 15.06
C ARG A 232 0.58 12.01 14.18
N ASN A 233 1.82 12.27 14.52
CA ASN A 233 2.68 13.22 13.82
C ASN A 233 4.15 12.85 14.02
N PRO A 234 4.71 11.97 13.16
CA PRO A 234 6.10 11.52 13.29
C PRO A 234 7.11 12.67 13.34
N ARG A 235 6.88 13.73 12.56
CA ARG A 235 7.78 14.89 12.45
C ARG A 235 7.82 15.75 13.71
N ALA A 236 6.77 15.72 14.54
CA ALA A 236 6.76 16.42 15.82
C ALA A 236 7.59 15.70 16.90
N VAL A 237 7.80 14.37 16.73
CA VAL A 237 8.58 13.56 17.67
C VAL A 237 10.05 13.52 17.27
N ARG A 238 10.34 13.31 15.99
CA ARG A 238 11.68 13.21 15.46
C ARG A 238 11.69 13.48 13.96
N THR A 239 12.70 14.20 13.49
CA THR A 239 12.94 14.42 12.06
C THR A 239 14.33 13.92 11.68
N TRP A 240 14.43 13.25 10.53
CA TRP A 240 15.69 12.83 9.91
C TRP A 240 15.56 12.85 8.38
N PRO A 241 16.69 12.92 7.66
CA PRO A 241 16.67 12.86 6.21
C PRO A 241 15.93 11.60 5.71
N ASN A 242 15.15 11.75 4.65
CA ASN A 242 14.37 10.67 4.02
C ASN A 242 13.25 10.06 4.90
N GLN A 243 12.78 10.78 5.91
CA GLN A 243 11.61 10.34 6.65
C GLN A 243 10.35 10.33 5.75
N THR A 244 9.76 9.17 5.54
CA THR A 244 8.59 8.94 4.69
C THR A 244 7.32 8.66 5.47
N MET A 245 7.41 8.25 6.75
CA MET A 245 6.24 7.98 7.56
C MET A 245 5.38 9.25 7.67
N GLU A 246 4.12 9.14 7.27
CA GLU A 246 3.11 10.16 7.47
C GLU A 246 2.32 9.88 8.76
N GLY A 247 1.77 10.93 9.38
CA GLY A 247 0.95 10.80 10.57
C GLY A 247 -0.49 10.47 10.24
N PHE A 248 -1.14 9.74 11.13
CA PHE A 248 -2.54 9.35 11.00
C PHE A 248 -3.46 10.28 11.78
N GLY A 249 -4.33 11.02 11.09
CA GLY A 249 -5.36 11.84 11.73
C GLY A 249 -6.42 10.98 12.43
N SER A 250 -7.10 11.56 13.44
CA SER A 250 -8.12 10.85 14.24
C SER A 250 -9.33 10.36 13.43
N LYS A 251 -9.58 10.94 12.25
CA LYS A 251 -10.65 10.48 11.35
C LYS A 251 -10.27 9.20 10.61
N SER A 252 -9.00 9.03 10.23
CA SER A 252 -8.53 7.82 9.53
C SER A 252 -8.17 6.70 10.49
N LEU A 253 -7.56 7.04 11.64
CA LEU A 253 -7.18 6.11 12.70
C LEU A 253 -7.67 6.66 14.05
N PRO A 254 -8.86 6.28 14.56
CA PRO A 254 -9.39 6.70 15.84
C PRO A 254 -8.46 6.37 17.02
N ASP A 255 -8.60 7.07 18.16
CA ASP A 255 -7.79 6.79 19.36
C ASP A 255 -8.05 5.38 19.90
N THR A 256 -9.27 4.89 19.82
CA THR A 256 -9.63 3.50 20.17
C THR A 256 -8.87 2.46 19.33
N ASP A 257 -8.67 2.73 18.04
CA ASP A 257 -7.88 1.84 17.18
C ASP A 257 -6.40 1.88 17.59
N ILE A 258 -5.87 3.03 18.06
CA ILE A 258 -4.51 3.11 18.59
C ILE A 258 -4.41 2.37 19.95
N ASP A 259 -5.43 2.45 20.79
CA ASP A 259 -5.47 1.70 22.06
C ASP A 259 -5.35 0.20 21.80
N ASP A 260 -6.17 -0.32 20.90
CA ASP A 260 -6.15 -1.71 20.49
C ASP A 260 -4.81 -2.11 19.84
N LEU A 261 -4.26 -1.25 18.96
CA LEU A 261 -2.96 -1.45 18.35
C LEU A 261 -1.85 -1.59 19.39
N LEU A 262 -1.85 -0.76 20.43
CA LEU A 262 -0.85 -0.82 21.50
C LEU A 262 -0.99 -2.10 22.34
N VAL A 263 -2.21 -2.58 22.58
CA VAL A 263 -2.45 -3.89 23.23
C VAL A 263 -1.81 -5.00 22.39
N TYR A 264 -2.06 -4.99 21.07
CA TYR A 264 -1.47 -5.98 20.16
C TYR A 264 0.07 -5.91 20.14
N LEU A 265 0.66 -4.72 19.93
CA LEU A 265 2.12 -4.57 19.86
C LEU A 265 2.82 -5.01 21.15
N ARG A 266 2.25 -4.71 22.33
CA ARG A 266 2.77 -5.20 23.62
C ARG A 266 2.69 -6.73 23.77
N ALA A 267 1.61 -7.32 23.27
CA ALA A 267 1.48 -8.77 23.26
C ALA A 267 2.53 -9.41 22.34
N MET A 268 2.81 -8.78 21.20
CA MET A 268 3.81 -9.25 20.25
C MET A 268 5.26 -9.06 20.75
N ALA A 269 5.53 -8.01 21.54
CA ALA A 269 6.82 -7.81 22.19
C ALA A 269 7.20 -8.99 23.12
N ARG A 270 6.22 -9.52 23.86
CA ARG A 270 6.39 -10.66 24.76
C ARG A 270 6.54 -12.01 24.04
N LYS A 271 6.26 -12.05 22.73
CA LYS A 271 6.39 -13.26 21.90
C LYS A 271 7.82 -13.48 21.40
N GLN A 272 8.72 -12.51 21.55
CA GLN A 272 10.10 -12.72 21.13
C GLN A 272 10.68 -13.92 21.88
N PRO A 273 11.25 -14.95 21.20
CA PRO A 273 12.02 -15.95 21.85
C PRO A 273 13.19 -15.24 22.54
N ASP A 274 13.42 -15.55 23.82
CA ASP A 274 14.58 -15.11 24.57
C ASP A 274 15.81 -15.29 23.68
N GLY A 275 16.53 -14.17 23.45
CA GLY A 275 17.56 -14.09 22.45
C GLY A 275 18.57 -15.23 22.58
N LYS A 276 18.74 -15.98 21.50
CA LYS A 276 19.94 -16.78 21.25
C LYS A 276 20.84 -16.01 20.31
#